data_8f5bab24300712bec55ecc1e872dcd1e
#
_entry.id   8f5bab24300712bec55ecc1e872dcd1e
#
_cell.length_a   1.000
_cell.length_b   1.000
_cell.length_c   1.000
_cell.angle_alpha   90.00
_cell.angle_beta   90.00
_cell.angle_gamma   90.00
#
_symmetry.space_group_name_H-M   'P 1'
#
loop_
_entity.id
_entity.type
_entity.pdbx_description
1 polymer ?
#
loop_
_entity_poly.entity_id
_entity_poly.type
_entity_poly.pdbx_seq_one_letter_code
_entity_poly.pdbx_strand_id
1 'polypeptide(L)'
;MAFTMSYAMIGALLVALLLIPGLAYAIYRKPHKIYKNKWLDRLKDKYIRTITGFLEAPLKAIIPSGLILTAGIVLSVVVGKDFLPELDEGSIWLQVNLPPGISVEKSRELSDTLRARTMKYSEVTYIMVQAGRNDDGTDPFTPSHFEVSIGIKPYDEWPKGKTKKDLIHELEEEYKLLPGFKVGFSQPMIDGVMDKIAGAHSELVVKVYGEDFRETRRIAEEITRALGTVRGAVDLDIDQEPPLPQLQISMNRDAIARYGLNVSDVADLIEVAVGGKAIAQLYQGDRQYGITCKYKEEARNTPEKIAGLMLTSSTGAKIPLSQVADVRLSVGESTITREMNRRHLTVKLNLRGRDLTSFLNEAQNTINEKVHYDKNKYTIKWGGAFENQKRAYTRLAVIIPLTLTGMFILLYGHVREVPAGRTGIGYCSSGTFRRYACS
;
A
#
# COMPACT_ATOMS: atom_id res chain seq x y z
N MET A 1 -1.20 -1.42 17.45
CA MET A 1 -2.06 -2.62 17.38
C MET A 1 -1.52 -3.82 18.17
N ALA A 2 -0.31 -4.36 17.91
CA ALA A 2 0.20 -5.54 18.62
C ALA A 2 0.22 -5.39 20.14
N PHE A 3 0.74 -4.28 20.68
CA PHE A 3 0.75 -4.00 22.11
C PHE A 3 -0.66 -3.88 22.70
N THR A 4 -1.58 -3.23 22.00
CA THR A 4 -2.98 -3.07 22.45
C THR A 4 -3.67 -4.43 22.58
N MET A 5 -3.51 -5.31 21.59
CA MET A 5 -4.02 -6.67 21.64
C MET A 5 -3.38 -7.50 22.76
N SER A 6 -2.04 -7.37 22.95
CA SER A 6 -1.34 -8.08 24.03
C SER A 6 -1.84 -7.65 25.41
N TYR A 7 -2.00 -6.35 25.64
CA TYR A 7 -2.57 -5.84 26.89
C TYR A 7 -4.02 -6.27 27.11
N ALA A 8 -4.84 -6.27 26.04
CA ALA A 8 -6.21 -6.77 26.14
C ALA A 8 -6.27 -8.26 26.50
N MET A 9 -5.38 -9.08 25.92
CA MET A 9 -5.29 -10.51 26.26
C MET A 9 -4.83 -10.74 27.69
N ILE A 10 -3.83 -9.98 28.17
CA ILE A 10 -3.37 -10.04 29.57
C ILE A 10 -4.51 -9.63 30.51
N GLY A 11 -5.21 -8.53 30.20
CA GLY A 11 -6.37 -8.09 30.97
C GLY A 11 -7.48 -9.16 31.02
N ALA A 12 -7.80 -9.76 29.87
CA ALA A 12 -8.79 -10.86 29.81
C ALA A 12 -8.36 -12.08 30.65
N LEU A 13 -7.07 -12.42 30.63
CA LEU A 13 -6.53 -13.51 31.44
C LEU A 13 -6.66 -13.21 32.96
N LEU A 14 -6.31 -11.99 33.37
CA LEU A 14 -6.46 -11.57 34.78
C LEU A 14 -7.91 -11.59 35.22
N VAL A 15 -8.84 -11.10 34.40
CA VAL A 15 -10.28 -11.18 34.66
C VAL A 15 -10.73 -12.64 34.79
N ALA A 16 -10.32 -13.50 33.88
CA ALA A 16 -10.70 -14.91 33.88
C ALA A 16 -10.16 -15.67 35.12
N LEU A 17 -8.95 -15.36 35.55
CA LEU A 17 -8.30 -16.06 36.68
C LEU A 17 -8.69 -15.50 38.06
N LEU A 18 -8.93 -14.20 38.18
CA LEU A 18 -9.15 -13.54 39.45
C LEU A 18 -10.61 -13.14 39.65
N LEU A 19 -11.21 -12.45 38.68
CA LEU A 19 -12.53 -11.86 38.83
C LEU A 19 -13.64 -12.90 38.68
N ILE A 20 -13.56 -13.80 37.68
CA ILE A 20 -14.58 -14.80 37.43
C ILE A 20 -14.77 -15.78 38.61
N PRO A 21 -13.70 -16.39 39.17
CA PRO A 21 -13.85 -17.25 40.36
C PRO A 21 -14.35 -16.48 41.56
N GLY A 22 -13.88 -15.23 41.78
CA GLY A 22 -14.38 -14.39 42.88
C GLY A 22 -15.86 -14.05 42.76
N LEU A 23 -16.31 -13.68 41.56
CA LEU A 23 -17.74 -13.43 41.29
C LEU A 23 -18.56 -14.71 41.38
N ALA A 24 -18.07 -15.82 40.86
CA ALA A 24 -18.75 -17.11 40.99
C ALA A 24 -18.93 -17.50 42.45
N TYR A 25 -17.87 -17.37 43.27
CA TYR A 25 -17.97 -17.60 44.70
C TYR A 25 -19.02 -16.67 45.38
N ALA A 26 -18.98 -15.38 45.06
CA ALA A 26 -19.92 -14.40 45.63
C ALA A 26 -21.37 -14.69 45.25
N ILE A 27 -21.66 -15.10 44.00
CA ILE A 27 -22.98 -15.41 43.49
C ILE A 27 -23.49 -16.74 44.06
N TYR A 28 -22.66 -17.78 44.09
CA TYR A 28 -23.05 -19.13 44.51
C TYR A 28 -22.88 -19.40 46.00
N ARG A 29 -22.51 -18.37 46.79
CA ARG A 29 -22.35 -18.48 48.25
C ARG A 29 -23.64 -18.91 48.96
N LYS A 30 -24.80 -18.59 48.41
CA LYS A 30 -26.11 -19.05 48.93
C LYS A 30 -26.58 -20.28 48.15
N PRO A 31 -27.13 -21.31 48.80
CA PRO A 31 -27.64 -22.49 48.11
C PRO A 31 -28.79 -22.07 47.16
N HIS A 32 -28.55 -22.21 45.88
CA HIS A 32 -29.56 -21.96 44.84
C HIS A 32 -30.23 -23.29 44.49
N LYS A 33 -31.56 -23.25 44.20
CA LYS A 33 -32.27 -24.40 43.66
C LYS A 33 -31.61 -24.82 42.34
N ILE A 34 -31.10 -26.04 42.30
CA ILE A 34 -30.52 -26.63 41.08
C ILE A 34 -31.66 -26.86 40.08
N TYR A 35 -31.68 -26.07 39.02
CA TYR A 35 -32.64 -26.26 37.95
C TYR A 35 -32.17 -27.46 37.10
N LYS A 36 -32.90 -28.58 37.15
CA LYS A 36 -32.66 -29.75 36.32
C LYS A 36 -33.15 -29.47 34.91
N ASN A 37 -32.22 -29.20 33.99
CA ASN A 37 -32.54 -29.02 32.59
C ASN A 37 -32.33 -30.35 31.84
N LYS A 38 -33.45 -31.02 31.55
CA LYS A 38 -33.43 -32.35 30.86
C LYS A 38 -32.66 -32.36 29.54
N TRP A 39 -32.59 -31.23 28.85
CA TRP A 39 -31.82 -31.13 27.62
C TRP A 39 -30.31 -31.11 27.89
N LEU A 40 -29.88 -30.36 28.88
CA LEU A 40 -28.49 -30.28 29.33
C LEU A 40 -28.01 -31.63 29.90
N ASP A 41 -28.84 -32.32 30.64
CA ASP A 41 -28.53 -33.65 31.19
C ASP A 41 -28.34 -34.68 30.04
N ARG A 42 -29.19 -34.67 29.00
CA ARG A 42 -29.01 -35.51 27.83
C ARG A 42 -27.71 -35.21 27.06
N LEU A 43 -27.39 -33.92 26.91
CA LEU A 43 -26.15 -33.48 26.24
C LEU A 43 -24.91 -33.94 27.04
N LYS A 44 -24.95 -33.78 28.37
CA LYS A 44 -23.92 -34.22 29.29
C LYS A 44 -23.71 -35.74 29.22
N ASP A 45 -24.81 -36.53 29.25
CA ASP A 45 -24.72 -37.99 29.17
C ASP A 45 -24.18 -38.46 27.82
N LYS A 46 -24.58 -37.79 26.74
CA LYS A 46 -23.98 -38.06 25.40
C LYS A 46 -22.48 -37.73 25.35
N TYR A 47 -22.11 -36.59 25.91
CA TYR A 47 -20.73 -36.17 25.98
C TYR A 47 -19.87 -37.14 26.83
N ILE A 48 -20.33 -37.51 28.00
CA ILE A 48 -19.62 -38.46 28.86
C ILE A 48 -19.48 -39.81 28.19
N ARG A 49 -20.53 -40.36 27.57
CA ARG A 49 -20.46 -41.63 26.81
C ARG A 49 -19.44 -41.56 25.69
N THR A 50 -19.41 -40.45 24.94
CA THR A 50 -18.48 -40.26 23.84
C THR A 50 -17.02 -40.22 24.33
N ILE A 51 -16.76 -39.45 25.41
CA ILE A 51 -15.40 -39.35 25.98
C ILE A 51 -14.97 -40.69 26.59
N THR A 52 -15.84 -41.37 27.34
CA THR A 52 -15.49 -42.68 27.89
C THR A 52 -15.16 -43.67 26.79
N GLY A 53 -15.91 -43.69 25.67
CA GLY A 53 -15.62 -44.54 24.52
C GLY A 53 -14.28 -44.20 23.82
N PHE A 54 -13.86 -42.93 23.85
CA PHE A 54 -12.52 -42.52 23.36
C PHE A 54 -11.39 -42.90 24.31
N LEU A 55 -11.62 -42.84 25.63
CA LEU A 55 -10.63 -43.25 26.62
C LEU A 55 -10.40 -44.78 26.62
N GLU A 56 -11.45 -45.57 26.45
CA GLU A 56 -11.40 -47.04 26.36
C GLU A 56 -10.73 -47.51 25.04
N ALA A 57 -10.88 -46.76 23.97
CA ALA A 57 -10.31 -47.09 22.67
C ALA A 57 -9.66 -45.86 21.99
N PRO A 58 -8.44 -45.43 22.40
CA PRO A 58 -7.80 -44.21 21.97
C PRO A 58 -7.63 -44.09 20.44
N LEU A 59 -7.50 -45.21 19.73
CA LEU A 59 -7.43 -45.21 18.27
C LEU A 59 -8.69 -44.64 17.63
N LYS A 60 -9.87 -44.76 18.24
CA LYS A 60 -11.12 -44.19 17.75
C LYS A 60 -11.12 -42.63 17.83
N ALA A 61 -10.28 -42.05 18.67
CA ALA A 61 -10.11 -40.60 18.73
C ALA A 61 -8.92 -40.14 17.86
N ILE A 62 -7.80 -40.87 17.87
CA ILE A 62 -6.57 -40.49 17.18
C ILE A 62 -6.75 -40.52 15.66
N ILE A 63 -7.42 -41.53 15.11
CA ILE A 63 -7.60 -41.70 13.65
C ILE A 63 -8.42 -40.53 13.05
N PRO A 64 -9.65 -40.20 13.51
CA PRO A 64 -10.41 -39.09 12.95
C PRO A 64 -9.74 -37.73 13.23
N SER A 65 -9.09 -37.54 14.38
CA SER A 65 -8.34 -36.32 14.67
C SER A 65 -7.15 -36.14 13.72
N GLY A 66 -6.40 -37.22 13.45
CA GLY A 66 -5.32 -37.22 12.46
C GLY A 66 -5.83 -36.96 11.05
N LEU A 67 -6.97 -37.54 10.67
CA LEU A 67 -7.58 -37.30 9.37
C LEU A 67 -8.05 -35.86 9.18
N ILE A 68 -8.68 -35.27 10.20
CA ILE A 68 -9.09 -33.85 10.20
C ILE A 68 -7.84 -32.93 10.10
N LEU A 69 -6.79 -33.22 10.87
CA LEU A 69 -5.55 -32.46 10.83
C LEU A 69 -4.91 -32.54 9.44
N THR A 70 -4.81 -33.74 8.89
CA THR A 70 -4.25 -33.95 7.54
C THR A 70 -5.09 -33.25 6.48
N ALA A 71 -6.41 -33.34 6.55
CA ALA A 71 -7.32 -32.62 5.66
C ALA A 71 -7.15 -31.10 5.79
N GLY A 72 -7.01 -30.58 7.00
CA GLY A 72 -6.73 -29.15 7.25
C GLY A 72 -5.41 -28.70 6.64
N ILE A 73 -4.35 -29.50 6.77
CA ILE A 73 -3.04 -29.22 6.17
C ILE A 73 -3.15 -29.22 4.64
N VAL A 74 -3.77 -30.23 4.05
CA VAL A 74 -3.97 -30.33 2.59
C VAL A 74 -4.78 -29.14 2.07
N LEU A 75 -5.89 -28.81 2.73
CA LEU A 75 -6.70 -27.63 2.38
C LEU A 75 -5.89 -26.33 2.48
N SER A 76 -5.05 -26.18 3.49
CA SER A 76 -4.21 -24.98 3.65
C SER A 76 -3.16 -24.79 2.54
N VAL A 77 -2.81 -25.87 1.84
CA VAL A 77 -1.88 -25.84 0.70
C VAL A 77 -2.62 -25.57 -0.62
N VAL A 78 -3.83 -26.13 -0.76
CA VAL A 78 -4.62 -26.05 -2.00
C VAL A 78 -5.38 -24.73 -2.12
N VAL A 79 -5.85 -24.18 -0.99
CA VAL A 79 -6.56 -22.89 -0.98
C VAL A 79 -5.59 -21.76 -1.24
N GLY A 80 -5.89 -20.91 -2.23
CA GLY A 80 -5.11 -19.71 -2.55
C GLY A 80 -4.96 -18.81 -1.33
N LYS A 81 -3.83 -18.10 -1.25
CA LYS A 81 -3.46 -17.29 -0.08
C LYS A 81 -3.41 -15.82 -0.46
N ASP A 82 -4.45 -15.08 -0.14
CA ASP A 82 -4.44 -13.63 -0.20
C ASP A 82 -3.93 -13.04 1.12
N PHE A 83 -3.12 -11.99 1.02
CA PHE A 83 -2.48 -11.38 2.21
C PHE A 83 -3.46 -10.50 3.00
N LEU A 84 -4.30 -9.77 2.30
CA LEU A 84 -5.34 -8.92 2.88
C LEU A 84 -6.68 -9.25 2.22
N PRO A 85 -7.76 -9.36 3.00
CA PRO A 85 -9.09 -9.44 2.41
C PRO A 85 -9.41 -8.14 1.66
N GLU A 86 -10.16 -8.24 0.56
CA GLU A 86 -10.72 -7.07 -0.12
C GLU A 86 -11.65 -6.35 0.88
N LEU A 87 -11.17 -5.23 1.44
CA LEU A 87 -11.99 -4.34 2.26
C LEU A 87 -12.73 -3.39 1.32
N ASP A 88 -14.02 -3.21 1.53
CA ASP A 88 -14.78 -2.19 0.83
C ASP A 88 -14.90 -0.93 1.69
N GLU A 89 -14.27 0.14 1.24
CA GLU A 89 -14.22 1.42 1.96
C GLU A 89 -15.39 2.35 1.62
N GLY A 90 -16.36 1.90 0.78
CA GLY A 90 -17.49 2.73 0.36
C GLY A 90 -17.09 3.94 -0.49
N SER A 91 -15.91 3.91 -1.12
CA SER A 91 -15.39 4.94 -2.01
C SER A 91 -14.49 4.32 -3.06
N ILE A 92 -14.17 5.05 -4.12
CA ILE A 92 -13.24 4.62 -5.17
C ILE A 92 -12.10 5.63 -5.21
N TRP A 93 -10.87 5.12 -5.23
CA TRP A 93 -9.69 5.89 -5.54
C TRP A 93 -9.24 5.56 -6.96
N LEU A 94 -9.02 6.59 -7.75
CA LEU A 94 -8.64 6.45 -9.15
C LEU A 94 -7.36 7.21 -9.40
N GLN A 95 -6.38 6.57 -9.99
CA GLN A 95 -5.19 7.19 -10.53
C GLN A 95 -5.31 7.30 -12.04
N VAL A 96 -5.03 8.47 -12.58
CA VAL A 96 -5.06 8.72 -14.01
C VAL A 96 -3.70 9.25 -14.46
N ASN A 97 -3.09 8.57 -15.40
CA ASN A 97 -1.88 9.03 -16.09
C ASN A 97 -2.26 9.53 -17.47
N LEU A 98 -2.00 10.81 -17.71
CA LEU A 98 -2.18 11.50 -18.97
C LEU A 98 -0.87 11.46 -19.81
N PRO A 99 -0.91 11.87 -21.09
CA PRO A 99 0.31 12.01 -21.86
C PRO A 99 1.34 12.92 -21.15
N PRO A 100 2.59 12.49 -21.05
CA PRO A 100 3.63 13.24 -20.35
C PRO A 100 3.93 14.58 -21.01
N GLY A 101 4.29 15.60 -20.20
CA GLY A 101 4.57 16.95 -20.68
C GLY A 101 3.34 17.82 -20.94
N ILE A 102 2.17 17.40 -20.50
CA ILE A 102 0.93 18.19 -20.59
C ILE A 102 1.02 19.44 -19.71
N SER A 103 0.47 20.56 -20.17
CA SER A 103 0.41 21.79 -19.38
C SER A 103 -0.64 21.71 -18.26
N VAL A 104 -0.46 22.53 -17.22
CA VAL A 104 -1.41 22.62 -16.09
C VAL A 104 -2.81 23.02 -16.58
N GLU A 105 -2.88 23.95 -17.54
CA GLU A 105 -4.15 24.42 -18.13
C GLU A 105 -4.89 23.28 -18.84
N LYS A 106 -4.16 22.47 -19.60
CA LYS A 106 -4.76 21.31 -20.30
C LYS A 106 -5.14 20.21 -19.32
N SER A 107 -4.33 19.97 -18.27
CA SER A 107 -4.69 19.06 -17.17
C SER A 107 -6.01 19.48 -16.51
N ARG A 108 -6.17 20.77 -16.23
CA ARG A 108 -7.41 21.29 -15.68
C ARG A 108 -8.61 21.02 -16.60
N GLU A 109 -8.50 21.31 -17.88
CA GLU A 109 -9.57 21.03 -18.88
C GLU A 109 -9.95 19.53 -18.89
N LEU A 110 -8.93 18.66 -18.84
CA LEU A 110 -9.16 17.22 -18.84
C LEU A 110 -9.74 16.73 -17.50
N SER A 111 -9.38 17.35 -16.38
CA SER A 111 -10.00 17.06 -15.08
C SER A 111 -11.47 17.42 -15.05
N ASP A 112 -11.87 18.55 -15.67
CA ASP A 112 -13.27 18.95 -15.82
C ASP A 112 -14.02 17.93 -16.70
N THR A 113 -13.38 17.44 -17.76
CA THR A 113 -13.95 16.39 -18.64
C THR A 113 -14.17 15.09 -17.87
N LEU A 114 -13.17 14.63 -17.10
CA LEU A 114 -13.27 13.43 -16.26
C LEU A 114 -14.43 13.57 -15.27
N ARG A 115 -14.49 14.72 -14.59
CA ARG A 115 -15.55 15.03 -13.63
C ARG A 115 -16.95 14.99 -14.27
N ALA A 116 -17.11 15.61 -15.43
CA ALA A 116 -18.39 15.65 -16.14
C ALA A 116 -18.86 14.24 -16.57
N ARG A 117 -17.92 13.36 -16.94
CA ARG A 117 -18.22 11.97 -17.30
C ARG A 117 -18.60 11.13 -16.08
N THR A 118 -17.83 11.22 -14.99
CA THR A 118 -18.06 10.48 -13.76
C THR A 118 -19.38 10.84 -13.07
N MET A 119 -19.73 12.12 -13.05
CA MET A 119 -20.98 12.61 -12.43
C MET A 119 -22.26 12.21 -13.16
N LYS A 120 -22.19 11.55 -14.31
CA LYS A 120 -23.36 10.98 -15.00
C LYS A 120 -23.92 9.74 -14.28
N TYR A 121 -23.10 9.08 -13.50
CA TYR A 121 -23.50 7.86 -12.79
C TYR A 121 -24.29 8.21 -11.54
N SER A 122 -25.47 7.65 -11.40
CA SER A 122 -26.39 7.95 -10.29
C SER A 122 -25.85 7.51 -8.93
N GLU A 123 -24.95 6.55 -8.91
CA GLU A 123 -24.29 5.99 -7.73
C GLU A 123 -23.19 6.90 -7.18
N VAL A 124 -22.71 7.86 -7.97
CA VAL A 124 -21.65 8.80 -7.58
C VAL A 124 -22.23 9.99 -6.83
N THR A 125 -21.68 10.32 -5.68
CA THR A 125 -22.06 11.47 -4.85
C THR A 125 -21.21 12.69 -5.16
N TYR A 126 -19.89 12.50 -5.25
CA TYR A 126 -18.92 13.55 -5.57
C TYR A 126 -17.70 12.97 -6.27
N ILE A 127 -16.98 13.84 -6.93
CA ILE A 127 -15.64 13.56 -7.45
C ILE A 127 -14.73 14.74 -7.12
N MET A 128 -13.54 14.43 -6.59
CA MET A 128 -12.49 15.39 -6.32
C MET A 128 -11.23 14.94 -7.07
N VAL A 129 -10.65 15.87 -7.84
CA VAL A 129 -9.46 15.60 -8.66
C VAL A 129 -8.32 16.48 -8.17
N GLN A 130 -7.21 15.86 -7.80
CA GLN A 130 -5.92 16.49 -7.59
C GLN A 130 -5.11 16.31 -8.88
N ALA A 131 -4.68 17.38 -9.51
CA ALA A 131 -3.88 17.35 -10.73
C ALA A 131 -2.45 17.77 -10.41
N GLY A 132 -1.51 16.83 -10.52
CA GLY A 132 -0.09 17.07 -10.26
C GLY A 132 0.23 17.27 -8.79
N ARG A 133 1.28 18.06 -8.54
CA ARG A 133 1.89 18.28 -7.24
C ARG A 133 1.04 19.20 -6.34
N ASN A 134 0.94 18.86 -5.07
CA ASN A 134 0.40 19.73 -4.04
C ASN A 134 1.35 20.92 -3.73
N ASP A 135 0.81 21.96 -3.06
CA ASP A 135 1.56 23.21 -2.79
C ASP A 135 2.75 23.01 -1.84
N ASP A 136 2.70 22.03 -0.94
CA ASP A 136 3.78 21.73 0.00
C ASP A 136 4.92 20.89 -0.63
N GLY A 137 4.72 20.40 -1.87
CA GLY A 137 5.72 19.66 -2.64
C GLY A 137 6.00 18.24 -2.14
N THR A 138 5.13 17.68 -1.29
CA THR A 138 5.28 16.32 -0.77
C THR A 138 4.97 15.26 -1.83
N ASP A 139 4.08 15.57 -2.78
CA ASP A 139 3.79 14.70 -3.92
C ASP A 139 4.62 15.10 -5.15
N PRO A 140 5.53 14.27 -5.63
CA PRO A 140 6.43 14.61 -6.73
C PRO A 140 5.81 14.40 -8.12
N PHE A 141 4.50 14.51 -8.25
CA PHE A 141 3.79 14.29 -9.50
C PHE A 141 3.81 15.51 -10.42
N THR A 142 3.84 15.25 -11.72
CA THR A 142 3.71 16.27 -12.75
C THR A 142 2.22 16.52 -13.07
N PRO A 143 1.87 17.58 -13.84
CA PRO A 143 0.49 17.83 -14.25
C PRO A 143 -0.17 16.72 -15.04
N SER A 144 0.57 15.73 -15.52
CA SER A 144 0.04 14.56 -16.23
C SER A 144 -0.51 13.47 -15.31
N HIS A 145 -0.35 13.60 -13.98
CA HIS A 145 -0.88 12.64 -13.01
C HIS A 145 -2.05 13.22 -12.24
N PHE A 146 -3.17 12.46 -12.19
CA PHE A 146 -4.32 12.79 -11.36
C PHE A 146 -4.50 11.75 -10.27
N GLU A 147 -4.75 12.22 -9.08
CA GLU A 147 -5.32 11.45 -7.98
C GLU A 147 -6.77 11.86 -7.79
N VAL A 148 -7.67 10.89 -7.83
CA VAL A 148 -9.10 11.14 -7.89
C VAL A 148 -9.84 10.38 -6.81
N SER A 149 -10.53 11.10 -5.96
CA SER A 149 -11.46 10.53 -4.98
C SER A 149 -12.87 10.58 -5.50
N ILE A 150 -13.54 9.44 -5.62
CA ILE A 150 -14.92 9.30 -6.02
C ILE A 150 -15.72 8.77 -4.83
N GLY A 151 -16.60 9.63 -4.30
CA GLY A 151 -17.56 9.22 -3.27
C GLY A 151 -18.76 8.55 -3.93
N ILE A 152 -19.18 7.43 -3.37
CA ILE A 152 -20.36 6.69 -3.82
C ILE A 152 -21.47 6.75 -2.77
N LYS A 153 -22.70 6.58 -3.22
CA LYS A 153 -23.87 6.52 -2.36
C LYS A 153 -23.89 5.23 -1.52
N PRO A 154 -24.58 5.19 -0.39
CA PRO A 154 -24.87 3.96 0.32
C PRO A 154 -25.48 2.90 -0.61
N TYR A 155 -25.08 1.63 -0.45
CA TYR A 155 -25.48 0.56 -1.38
C TYR A 155 -26.98 0.26 -1.39
N ASP A 156 -27.71 0.64 -0.35
CA ASP A 156 -29.18 0.53 -0.26
C ASP A 156 -29.92 1.51 -1.23
N GLU A 157 -29.23 2.56 -1.66
CA GLU A 157 -29.73 3.51 -2.68
C GLU A 157 -29.40 3.10 -4.13
N TRP A 158 -28.68 1.99 -4.32
CA TRP A 158 -28.24 1.55 -5.65
C TRP A 158 -29.33 0.76 -6.37
N PRO A 159 -29.31 0.72 -7.71
CA PRO A 159 -30.15 -0.18 -8.48
C PRO A 159 -29.96 -1.63 -8.04
N LYS A 160 -31.08 -2.39 -7.95
CA LYS A 160 -31.05 -3.78 -7.50
C LYS A 160 -30.11 -4.63 -8.34
N GLY A 161 -29.18 -5.30 -7.68
CA GLY A 161 -28.22 -6.23 -8.30
C GLY A 161 -26.94 -5.57 -8.86
N LYS A 162 -26.82 -4.24 -8.84
CA LYS A 162 -25.60 -3.55 -9.22
C LYS A 162 -24.59 -3.53 -8.07
N THR A 163 -23.36 -3.86 -8.36
CA THR A 163 -22.25 -3.91 -7.39
C THR A 163 -21.24 -2.82 -7.67
N LYS A 164 -20.34 -2.54 -6.72
CA LYS A 164 -19.22 -1.62 -6.92
C LYS A 164 -18.31 -2.08 -8.07
N LYS A 165 -18.14 -3.39 -8.25
CA LYS A 165 -17.35 -3.95 -9.36
C LYS A 165 -17.99 -3.62 -10.72
N ASP A 166 -19.31 -3.63 -10.81
CA ASP A 166 -20.03 -3.25 -12.05
C ASP A 166 -19.84 -1.77 -12.36
N LEU A 167 -19.94 -0.89 -11.34
CA LEU A 167 -19.67 0.54 -11.51
C LEU A 167 -18.22 0.81 -11.95
N ILE A 168 -17.25 0.14 -11.34
CA ILE A 168 -15.84 0.26 -11.74
C ILE A 168 -15.65 -0.17 -13.20
N HIS A 169 -16.28 -1.27 -13.61
CA HIS A 169 -16.21 -1.74 -15.00
C HIS A 169 -16.83 -0.74 -15.98
N GLU A 170 -17.98 -0.19 -15.65
CA GLU A 170 -18.64 0.85 -16.46
C GLU A 170 -17.77 2.11 -16.58
N LEU A 171 -17.17 2.57 -15.48
CA LEU A 171 -16.26 3.71 -15.47
C LEU A 171 -14.97 3.42 -16.28
N GLU A 172 -14.42 2.21 -16.18
CA GLU A 172 -13.26 1.78 -16.96
C GLU A 172 -13.55 1.85 -18.48
N GLU A 173 -14.71 1.35 -18.91
CA GLU A 173 -15.11 1.42 -20.30
C GLU A 173 -15.35 2.87 -20.78
N GLU A 174 -15.99 3.71 -19.93
CA GLU A 174 -16.20 5.13 -20.26
C GLU A 174 -14.85 5.88 -20.40
N TYR A 175 -13.87 5.59 -19.54
CA TYR A 175 -12.57 6.28 -19.58
C TYR A 175 -11.67 5.77 -20.71
N LYS A 176 -11.83 4.55 -21.20
CA LYS A 176 -11.17 4.07 -22.42
C LYS A 176 -11.52 4.88 -23.66
N LEU A 177 -12.68 5.54 -23.64
CA LEU A 177 -13.09 6.44 -24.73
C LEU A 177 -12.36 7.79 -24.69
N LEU A 178 -11.66 8.11 -23.59
CA LEU A 178 -10.89 9.34 -23.46
C LEU A 178 -9.47 9.12 -23.98
N PRO A 179 -9.07 9.81 -25.06
CA PRO A 179 -7.75 9.57 -25.65
C PRO A 179 -6.62 9.98 -24.69
N GLY A 180 -5.67 9.08 -24.49
CA GLY A 180 -4.50 9.31 -23.68
C GLY A 180 -4.69 9.10 -22.16
N PHE A 181 -5.89 8.73 -21.71
CA PHE A 181 -6.12 8.38 -20.30
C PHE A 181 -5.68 6.94 -20.05
N LYS A 182 -4.80 6.75 -19.08
CA LYS A 182 -4.50 5.46 -18.47
C LYS A 182 -5.01 5.50 -17.05
N VAL A 183 -5.89 4.59 -16.68
CA VAL A 183 -6.60 4.61 -15.40
C VAL A 183 -6.26 3.36 -14.58
N GLY A 184 -6.07 3.53 -13.28
CA GLY A 184 -5.93 2.46 -12.31
C GLY A 184 -6.91 2.68 -11.16
N PHE A 185 -7.72 1.66 -10.84
CA PHE A 185 -8.72 1.73 -9.77
C PHE A 185 -8.17 1.10 -8.49
N SER A 186 -8.38 1.78 -7.38
CA SER A 186 -7.98 1.38 -6.03
C SER A 186 -9.02 1.86 -5.00
N GLN A 187 -8.64 1.88 -3.75
CA GLN A 187 -9.39 2.45 -2.64
C GLN A 187 -8.47 3.29 -1.77
N PRO A 188 -8.97 4.36 -1.11
CA PRO A 188 -8.11 5.35 -0.44
C PRO A 188 -7.15 4.77 0.60
N MET A 189 -7.63 3.89 1.49
CA MET A 189 -6.80 3.30 2.54
C MET A 189 -5.82 2.28 1.97
N ILE A 190 -6.27 1.44 1.04
CA ILE A 190 -5.43 0.43 0.39
C ILE A 190 -4.34 1.12 -0.41
N ASP A 191 -4.68 2.17 -1.16
CA ASP A 191 -3.74 2.95 -1.95
C ASP A 191 -2.64 3.57 -1.07
N GLY A 192 -3.01 4.28 -0.01
CA GLY A 192 -2.05 4.86 0.93
C GLY A 192 -1.23 3.84 1.72
N VAL A 193 -1.77 2.63 1.95
CA VAL A 193 -1.00 1.54 2.56
C VAL A 193 0.00 0.95 1.56
N MET A 194 -0.40 0.76 0.30
CA MET A 194 0.48 0.24 -0.75
C MET A 194 1.61 1.21 -1.07
N ASP A 195 1.35 2.51 -1.14
CA ASP A 195 2.40 3.52 -1.30
C ASP A 195 3.47 3.40 -0.21
N LYS A 196 3.08 3.32 1.06
CA LYS A 196 4.01 3.20 2.20
C LYS A 196 4.76 1.86 2.24
N ILE A 197 4.18 0.79 1.71
CA ILE A 197 4.75 -0.57 1.73
C ILE A 197 5.62 -0.81 0.50
N ALA A 198 5.09 -0.51 -0.67
CA ALA A 198 5.72 -0.78 -1.96
C ALA A 198 6.52 0.42 -2.48
N GLY A 199 6.19 1.62 -2.01
CA GLY A 199 6.68 2.88 -2.58
C GLY A 199 6.13 3.11 -3.98
N ALA A 200 4.95 2.57 -4.26
CA ALA A 200 4.14 2.82 -5.44
C ALA A 200 2.71 2.33 -5.17
N HIS A 201 1.75 2.95 -5.84
CA HIS A 201 0.31 2.70 -5.67
C HIS A 201 -0.12 1.43 -6.43
N SER A 202 0.40 0.26 -6.01
CA SER A 202 0.13 -1.02 -6.68
C SER A 202 0.41 -2.21 -5.75
N GLU A 203 -0.27 -3.32 -5.97
CA GLU A 203 -0.11 -4.52 -5.14
C GLU A 203 1.28 -5.14 -5.27
N LEU A 204 1.83 -5.11 -6.49
CA LEU A 204 3.14 -5.62 -6.81
C LEU A 204 3.98 -4.59 -7.54
N VAL A 205 5.25 -4.57 -7.20
CA VAL A 205 6.23 -3.72 -7.85
C VAL A 205 7.49 -4.50 -8.17
N VAL A 206 8.11 -4.16 -9.29
CA VAL A 206 9.44 -4.63 -9.68
C VAL A 206 10.36 -3.42 -9.79
N LYS A 207 11.27 -3.27 -8.84
CA LYS A 207 12.23 -2.16 -8.80
C LYS A 207 13.50 -2.54 -9.53
N VAL A 208 13.87 -1.75 -10.53
CA VAL A 208 15.09 -1.91 -11.32
C VAL A 208 16.09 -0.85 -10.87
N TYR A 209 17.14 -1.26 -10.15
CA TYR A 209 18.17 -0.37 -9.64
C TYR A 209 19.32 -0.27 -10.64
N GLY A 210 19.75 0.95 -10.94
CA GLY A 210 20.88 1.22 -11.82
C GLY A 210 21.25 2.70 -11.81
N GLU A 211 22.46 3.03 -12.26
CA GLU A 211 22.91 4.43 -12.33
C GLU A 211 22.62 5.07 -13.68
N ASP A 212 22.69 4.30 -14.77
CA ASP A 212 22.35 4.76 -16.11
C ASP A 212 20.83 4.65 -16.34
N PHE A 213 20.16 5.79 -16.44
CA PHE A 213 18.71 5.85 -16.63
C PHE A 213 18.25 5.25 -17.95
N ARG A 214 19.00 5.39 -19.02
CA ARG A 214 18.60 4.87 -20.34
C ARG A 214 18.52 3.35 -20.29
N GLU A 215 19.55 2.73 -19.74
CA GLU A 215 19.60 1.28 -19.62
C GLU A 215 18.61 0.76 -18.57
N THR A 216 18.47 1.46 -17.43
CA THR A 216 17.48 1.11 -16.41
C THR A 216 16.06 1.15 -16.99
N ARG A 217 15.75 2.16 -17.82
CA ARG A 217 14.45 2.29 -18.50
C ARG A 217 14.25 1.19 -19.54
N ARG A 218 15.25 0.88 -20.35
CA ARG A 218 15.20 -0.24 -21.30
C ARG A 218 14.84 -1.56 -20.58
N ILE A 219 15.52 -1.83 -19.47
CA ILE A 219 15.25 -3.03 -18.64
C ILE A 219 13.83 -3.00 -18.08
N ALA A 220 13.37 -1.86 -17.55
CA ALA A 220 12.02 -1.71 -17.02
C ALA A 220 10.94 -1.93 -18.10
N GLU A 221 11.15 -1.40 -19.31
CA GLU A 221 10.26 -1.61 -20.45
C GLU A 221 10.23 -3.06 -20.93
N GLU A 222 11.38 -3.74 -20.92
CA GLU A 222 11.45 -5.18 -21.23
C GLU A 222 10.72 -6.01 -20.19
N ILE A 223 10.87 -5.67 -18.90
CA ILE A 223 10.10 -6.31 -17.80
C ILE A 223 8.61 -6.09 -18.00
N THR A 224 8.18 -4.86 -18.28
CA THR A 224 6.77 -4.54 -18.52
C THR A 224 6.21 -5.37 -19.68
N ARG A 225 6.93 -5.46 -20.80
CA ARG A 225 6.53 -6.31 -21.94
C ARG A 225 6.48 -7.79 -21.60
N ALA A 226 7.47 -8.29 -20.86
CA ALA A 226 7.55 -9.68 -20.44
C ALA A 226 6.38 -10.04 -19.49
N LEU A 227 6.11 -9.20 -18.50
CA LEU A 227 5.02 -9.40 -17.54
C LEU A 227 3.64 -9.28 -18.18
N GLY A 228 3.48 -8.47 -19.23
CA GLY A 228 2.24 -8.39 -20.01
C GLY A 228 1.84 -9.71 -20.69
N THR A 229 2.77 -10.66 -20.83
CA THR A 229 2.46 -12.00 -21.35
C THR A 229 2.03 -13.00 -20.27
N VAL A 230 2.15 -12.63 -18.99
CA VAL A 230 1.82 -13.50 -17.85
C VAL A 230 0.35 -13.31 -17.47
N ARG A 231 -0.42 -14.39 -17.43
CA ARG A 231 -1.84 -14.33 -17.09
C ARG A 231 -2.05 -13.80 -15.67
N GLY A 232 -2.96 -12.83 -15.54
CA GLY A 232 -3.35 -12.23 -14.26
C GLY A 232 -2.70 -10.88 -14.00
N ALA A 233 -1.69 -10.46 -14.77
CA ALA A 233 -1.14 -9.11 -14.70
C ALA A 233 -2.10 -8.10 -15.32
N VAL A 234 -2.46 -7.07 -14.57
CA VAL A 234 -3.26 -5.93 -15.02
C VAL A 234 -2.61 -4.63 -14.56
N ASP A 235 -3.02 -3.51 -15.13
CA ASP A 235 -2.55 -2.15 -14.80
C ASP A 235 -1.01 -2.02 -14.83
N LEU A 236 -0.38 -2.73 -15.76
CA LEU A 236 1.07 -2.75 -15.95
C LEU A 236 1.55 -1.42 -16.51
N ASP A 237 2.39 -0.70 -15.74
CA ASP A 237 3.02 0.54 -16.19
C ASP A 237 4.36 0.77 -15.46
N ILE A 238 5.18 1.67 -15.98
CA ILE A 238 6.35 2.20 -15.27
C ILE A 238 5.86 3.41 -14.48
N ASP A 239 6.09 3.41 -13.17
CA ASP A 239 5.58 4.43 -12.26
C ASP A 239 6.16 5.82 -12.56
N GLN A 240 7.44 5.88 -12.90
CA GLN A 240 8.09 7.12 -13.28
C GLN A 240 7.80 7.46 -14.75
N GLU A 241 7.39 8.70 -14.98
CA GLU A 241 7.14 9.21 -16.33
C GLU A 241 8.36 9.03 -17.27
N PRO A 242 8.13 8.92 -18.58
CA PRO A 242 9.22 8.89 -19.54
C PRO A 242 10.01 10.22 -19.53
N PRO A 243 11.25 10.21 -20.06
CA PRO A 243 12.03 11.42 -20.21
C PRO A 243 11.28 12.50 -20.98
N LEU A 244 11.33 13.74 -20.47
CA LEU A 244 10.64 14.89 -21.02
C LEU A 244 11.61 15.92 -21.61
N PRO A 245 11.21 16.69 -22.62
CA PRO A 245 11.95 17.87 -23.03
C PRO A 245 12.02 18.88 -21.88
N GLN A 246 13.22 19.29 -21.55
CA GLN A 246 13.52 20.24 -20.47
C GLN A 246 14.35 21.39 -21.03
N LEU A 247 14.06 22.62 -20.61
CA LEU A 247 14.90 23.76 -20.90
C LEU A 247 16.06 23.77 -19.88
N GLN A 248 17.25 23.49 -20.36
CA GLN A 248 18.46 23.54 -19.55
C GLN A 248 19.15 24.89 -19.75
N ILE A 249 19.36 25.62 -18.64
CA ILE A 249 20.07 26.88 -18.62
C ILE A 249 21.33 26.69 -17.80
N SER A 250 22.49 26.64 -18.48
CA SER A 250 23.80 26.42 -17.85
C SER A 250 24.55 27.73 -17.76
N MET A 251 24.69 28.26 -16.55
CA MET A 251 25.35 29.55 -16.29
C MET A 251 26.87 29.43 -16.45
N ASN A 252 27.46 30.36 -17.22
CA ASN A 252 28.92 30.50 -17.37
C ASN A 252 29.45 31.51 -16.34
N ARG A 253 30.04 31.03 -15.27
CA ARG A 253 30.52 31.86 -14.16
C ARG A 253 31.64 32.85 -14.56
N ASP A 254 32.50 32.47 -15.47
CA ASP A 254 33.59 33.34 -15.95
C ASP A 254 33.04 34.48 -16.80
N ALA A 255 32.05 34.21 -17.62
CA ALA A 255 31.35 35.22 -18.39
C ALA A 255 30.58 36.19 -17.48
N ILE A 256 29.85 35.66 -16.50
CA ILE A 256 29.10 36.43 -15.48
C ILE A 256 30.06 37.44 -14.77
N ALA A 257 31.21 36.94 -14.30
CA ALA A 257 32.21 37.78 -13.63
C ALA A 257 32.78 38.86 -14.56
N ARG A 258 33.09 38.54 -15.82
CA ARG A 258 33.60 39.52 -16.80
C ARG A 258 32.66 40.67 -17.08
N TYR A 259 31.35 40.42 -17.02
CA TYR A 259 30.34 41.48 -17.20
C TYR A 259 29.95 42.19 -15.90
N GLY A 260 30.62 41.92 -14.79
CA GLY A 260 30.33 42.53 -13.49
C GLY A 260 28.95 42.19 -12.95
N LEU A 261 28.46 40.98 -13.23
CA LEU A 261 27.20 40.45 -12.74
C LEU A 261 27.46 39.44 -11.61
N ASN A 262 26.47 39.23 -10.73
CA ASN A 262 26.50 38.14 -9.78
C ASN A 262 25.71 36.93 -10.33
N VAL A 263 26.07 35.73 -9.91
CA VAL A 263 25.32 34.51 -10.25
C VAL A 263 23.87 34.58 -9.77
N SER A 264 23.64 35.23 -8.60
CA SER A 264 22.30 35.50 -8.07
C SER A 264 21.42 36.33 -8.99
N ASP A 265 21.99 37.39 -9.62
CA ASP A 265 21.24 38.26 -10.54
C ASP A 265 20.74 37.49 -11.76
N VAL A 266 21.57 36.58 -12.28
CA VAL A 266 21.21 35.71 -13.38
C VAL A 266 20.16 34.70 -12.96
N ALA A 267 20.30 34.09 -11.78
CA ALA A 267 19.33 33.12 -11.23
C ALA A 267 17.99 33.80 -10.98
N ASP A 268 17.97 35.00 -10.37
CA ASP A 268 16.77 35.78 -10.11
C ASP A 268 16.04 36.16 -11.41
N LEU A 269 16.76 36.55 -12.45
CA LEU A 269 16.16 36.82 -13.77
C LEU A 269 15.47 35.56 -14.31
N ILE A 270 16.15 34.43 -14.28
CA ILE A 270 15.58 33.14 -14.77
C ILE A 270 14.36 32.76 -13.96
N GLU A 271 14.43 32.83 -12.64
CA GLU A 271 13.33 32.51 -11.74
C GLU A 271 12.12 33.40 -12.01
N VAL A 272 12.31 34.73 -12.05
CA VAL A 272 11.23 35.69 -12.31
C VAL A 272 10.69 35.55 -13.73
N ALA A 273 11.56 35.48 -14.73
CA ALA A 273 11.13 35.50 -16.12
C ALA A 273 10.39 34.25 -16.54
N VAL A 274 10.90 33.07 -16.17
CA VAL A 274 10.40 31.76 -16.63
C VAL A 274 9.43 31.15 -15.62
N GLY A 275 9.88 30.97 -14.38
CA GLY A 275 9.11 30.30 -13.33
C GLY A 275 8.01 31.17 -12.72
N GLY A 276 8.31 32.43 -12.51
CA GLY A 276 7.54 33.36 -11.72
C GLY A 276 7.97 33.31 -10.24
N LYS A 277 8.35 34.47 -9.71
CA LYS A 277 8.76 34.62 -8.31
C LYS A 277 7.69 35.34 -7.50
N ALA A 278 7.31 34.77 -6.37
CA ALA A 278 6.45 35.45 -5.42
C ALA A 278 7.21 36.62 -4.78
N ILE A 279 6.78 37.85 -5.06
CA ILE A 279 7.42 39.09 -4.59
C ILE A 279 6.76 39.67 -3.35
N ALA A 280 5.50 39.32 -3.08
CA ALA A 280 4.74 39.71 -1.93
C ALA A 280 3.62 38.72 -1.62
N GLN A 281 3.00 38.88 -0.46
CA GLN A 281 1.86 38.09 -0.04
C GLN A 281 0.69 38.99 0.31
N LEU A 282 -0.49 38.65 -0.16
CA LEU A 282 -1.75 39.30 0.17
C LEU A 282 -2.51 38.45 1.19
N TYR A 283 -2.84 38.99 2.34
CA TYR A 283 -3.65 38.35 3.35
C TYR A 283 -5.10 38.83 3.24
N GLN A 284 -6.03 37.90 3.09
CA GLN A 284 -7.46 38.18 3.02
C GLN A 284 -8.22 37.25 3.98
N GLY A 285 -8.45 37.71 5.21
CA GLY A 285 -8.92 36.87 6.28
C GLY A 285 -7.91 35.76 6.58
N ASP A 286 -8.35 34.53 6.58
CA ASP A 286 -7.50 33.34 6.82
C ASP A 286 -6.77 32.86 5.57
N ARG A 287 -6.97 33.51 4.43
CA ARG A 287 -6.36 33.13 3.15
C ARG A 287 -5.15 33.97 2.84
N GLN A 288 -4.11 33.29 2.33
CA GLN A 288 -2.84 33.90 1.93
C GLN A 288 -2.66 33.67 0.41
N TYR A 289 -2.41 34.74 -0.32
CA TYR A 289 -2.19 34.74 -1.75
C TYR A 289 -0.82 35.27 -2.09
N GLY A 290 -0.01 34.52 -2.88
CA GLY A 290 1.25 35.01 -3.41
C GLY A 290 1.03 35.95 -4.60
N ILE A 291 1.65 37.17 -4.55
CA ILE A 291 1.74 38.06 -5.69
C ILE A 291 2.96 37.65 -6.51
N THR A 292 2.76 37.03 -7.68
CA THR A 292 3.83 36.50 -8.52
C THR A 292 4.14 37.43 -9.67
N CYS A 293 5.43 37.78 -9.85
CA CYS A 293 5.93 38.48 -11.00
C CYS A 293 6.47 37.49 -12.03
N LYS A 294 6.05 37.61 -13.30
CA LYS A 294 6.43 36.75 -14.39
C LYS A 294 6.41 37.51 -15.73
N TYR A 295 7.33 37.18 -16.63
CA TYR A 295 7.29 37.75 -17.97
C TYR A 295 6.06 37.23 -18.73
N LYS A 296 5.58 38.03 -19.69
CA LYS A 296 4.48 37.61 -20.59
C LYS A 296 4.90 36.38 -21.36
N GLU A 297 3.93 35.57 -21.73
CA GLU A 297 4.17 34.28 -22.40
C GLU A 297 4.92 34.47 -23.74
N GLU A 298 4.56 35.52 -24.49
CA GLU A 298 5.21 35.83 -25.78
C GLU A 298 6.71 36.10 -25.65
N ALA A 299 7.21 36.48 -24.47
CA ALA A 299 8.62 36.76 -24.21
C ALA A 299 9.43 35.56 -23.70
N ARG A 300 8.75 34.44 -23.37
CA ARG A 300 9.38 33.26 -22.75
C ARG A 300 8.97 31.92 -23.34
N ASN A 301 8.25 31.91 -24.48
CA ASN A 301 7.68 30.70 -25.07
C ASN A 301 8.63 29.92 -25.98
N THR A 302 9.84 30.44 -26.24
CA THR A 302 10.90 29.72 -26.98
C THR A 302 12.27 29.89 -26.31
N PRO A 303 13.20 28.91 -26.50
CA PRO A 303 14.56 29.01 -25.95
C PRO A 303 15.30 30.27 -26.39
N GLU A 304 15.10 30.72 -27.66
CA GLU A 304 15.77 31.89 -28.25
C GLU A 304 15.32 33.18 -27.55
N LYS A 305 14.02 33.31 -27.23
CA LYS A 305 13.50 34.46 -26.50
C LYS A 305 13.99 34.50 -25.08
N ILE A 306 14.09 33.35 -24.42
CA ILE A 306 14.67 33.23 -23.08
C ILE A 306 16.15 33.59 -23.12
N ALA A 307 16.90 33.10 -24.08
CA ALA A 307 18.30 33.46 -24.30
C ALA A 307 18.53 34.97 -24.59
N GLY A 308 17.51 35.63 -25.14
CA GLY A 308 17.49 37.08 -25.40
C GLY A 308 17.07 37.96 -24.21
N LEU A 309 16.71 37.40 -23.05
CA LEU A 309 16.36 38.18 -21.86
C LEU A 309 17.54 39.04 -21.39
N MET A 310 17.27 40.28 -21.01
CA MET A 310 18.29 41.28 -20.71
C MET A 310 18.57 41.38 -19.19
N LEU A 311 19.83 41.20 -18.84
CA LEU A 311 20.41 41.53 -17.54
C LEU A 311 20.94 42.98 -17.54
N THR A 312 21.00 43.59 -16.39
CA THR A 312 21.60 44.94 -16.23
C THR A 312 22.83 44.79 -15.34
N SER A 313 24.02 45.09 -15.89
CA SER A 313 25.26 45.05 -15.11
C SER A 313 25.33 46.23 -14.11
N SER A 314 26.29 46.18 -13.21
CA SER A 314 26.58 47.29 -12.24
C SER A 314 26.93 48.61 -12.93
N THR A 315 27.40 48.54 -14.19
CA THR A 315 27.71 49.71 -15.03
C THR A 315 26.52 50.23 -15.84
N GLY A 316 25.37 49.60 -15.75
CA GLY A 316 24.16 49.94 -16.51
C GLY A 316 24.09 49.32 -17.90
N ALA A 317 25.08 48.50 -18.32
CA ALA A 317 25.06 47.83 -19.61
C ALA A 317 24.00 46.73 -19.65
N LYS A 318 23.32 46.62 -20.82
CA LYS A 318 22.34 45.59 -21.06
C LYS A 318 23.01 44.37 -21.72
N ILE A 319 22.96 43.24 -21.06
CA ILE A 319 23.63 42.01 -21.44
C ILE A 319 22.56 40.91 -21.65
N PRO A 320 22.46 40.35 -22.86
CA PRO A 320 21.54 39.23 -23.09
C PRO A 320 22.00 37.99 -22.32
N LEU A 321 21.03 37.19 -21.82
CA LEU A 321 21.29 35.95 -21.08
C LEU A 321 22.20 34.98 -21.85
N SER A 322 22.12 34.94 -23.17
CA SER A 322 22.94 34.10 -24.04
C SER A 322 24.46 34.40 -23.95
N GLN A 323 24.88 35.57 -23.45
CA GLN A 323 26.32 35.88 -23.25
C GLN A 323 26.83 35.34 -21.91
N VAL A 324 25.97 34.99 -20.98
CA VAL A 324 26.33 34.54 -19.63
C VAL A 324 25.78 33.15 -19.29
N ALA A 325 24.94 32.58 -20.16
CA ALA A 325 24.40 31.23 -20.01
C ALA A 325 24.13 30.56 -21.35
N ASP A 326 24.29 29.26 -21.39
CA ASP A 326 23.88 28.40 -22.50
C ASP A 326 22.44 27.95 -22.26
N VAL A 327 21.54 28.25 -23.21
CA VAL A 327 20.11 27.95 -23.13
C VAL A 327 19.76 26.95 -24.20
N ARG A 328 19.46 25.70 -23.83
CA ARG A 328 19.18 24.61 -24.78
C ARG A 328 18.05 23.70 -24.31
N LEU A 329 17.35 23.09 -25.26
CA LEU A 329 16.45 21.98 -24.97
C LEU A 329 17.27 20.69 -24.81
N SER A 330 17.04 19.98 -23.74
CA SER A 330 17.58 18.65 -23.49
C SER A 330 16.45 17.71 -23.09
N VAL A 331 16.61 16.41 -23.35
CA VAL A 331 15.69 15.39 -22.86
C VAL A 331 16.26 14.81 -21.57
N GLY A 332 15.49 14.86 -20.51
CA GLY A 332 15.90 14.39 -19.19
C GLY A 332 14.76 13.73 -18.43
N GLU A 333 15.10 12.94 -17.42
CA GLU A 333 14.11 12.32 -16.54
C GLU A 333 13.33 13.40 -15.77
N SER A 334 12.01 13.29 -15.76
CA SER A 334 11.13 14.21 -15.02
C SER A 334 11.24 14.00 -13.51
N THR A 335 11.41 12.76 -13.09
CA THR A 335 11.50 12.34 -11.69
C THR A 335 12.63 11.36 -11.47
N ILE A 336 13.45 11.57 -10.44
CA ILE A 336 14.54 10.68 -10.06
C ILE A 336 14.23 10.11 -8.68
N THR A 337 13.79 8.85 -8.66
CA THR A 337 13.47 8.13 -7.44
C THR A 337 14.69 7.39 -6.88
N ARG A 338 14.88 7.47 -5.57
CA ARG A 338 15.95 6.79 -4.85
C ARG A 338 15.43 6.02 -3.64
N GLU A 339 15.97 4.84 -3.44
CA GLU A 339 15.78 4.05 -2.22
C GLU A 339 17.15 3.66 -1.68
N MET A 340 17.43 3.94 -0.40
CA MET A 340 18.75 3.76 0.20
C MET A 340 19.88 4.38 -0.64
N ASN A 341 19.68 5.60 -1.14
CA ASN A 341 20.56 6.36 -2.01
C ASN A 341 20.84 5.75 -3.40
N ARG A 342 20.21 4.63 -3.77
CA ARG A 342 20.32 4.01 -5.11
C ARG A 342 19.16 4.44 -5.98
N ARG A 343 19.46 4.87 -7.20
CA ARG A 343 18.45 5.20 -8.22
C ARG A 343 17.72 3.97 -8.67
N HIS A 344 16.41 4.08 -8.89
CA HIS A 344 15.61 2.99 -9.45
C HIS A 344 14.45 3.49 -10.29
N LEU A 345 13.97 2.63 -11.17
CA LEU A 345 12.65 2.72 -11.81
C LEU A 345 11.77 1.60 -11.29
N THR A 346 10.48 1.88 -11.16
CA THR A 346 9.49 0.95 -10.62
C THR A 346 8.52 0.54 -11.71
N VAL A 347 8.45 -0.75 -12.00
CA VAL A 347 7.36 -1.34 -12.79
C VAL A 347 6.28 -1.76 -11.81
N LYS A 348 5.10 -1.19 -11.94
CA LYS A 348 3.94 -1.47 -11.11
C LYS A 348 2.94 -2.35 -11.83
N LEU A 349 2.24 -3.20 -11.08
CA LEU A 349 1.18 -4.06 -11.59
C LEU A 349 0.23 -4.48 -10.47
N ASN A 350 -1.00 -4.78 -10.86
CA ASN A 350 -2.01 -5.39 -10.02
C ASN A 350 -2.33 -6.81 -10.49
N LEU A 351 -2.92 -7.61 -9.63
CA LEU A 351 -3.33 -8.97 -9.96
C LEU A 351 -4.86 -9.06 -10.07
N ARG A 352 -5.33 -9.81 -11.05
CA ARG A 352 -6.75 -10.10 -11.21
C ARG A 352 -6.98 -11.57 -11.55
N GLY A 353 -7.80 -12.25 -10.74
CA GLY A 353 -8.23 -13.63 -11.00
C GLY A 353 -7.14 -14.69 -10.85
N ARG A 354 -6.06 -14.40 -10.10
CA ARG A 354 -4.97 -15.33 -9.84
C ARG A 354 -4.31 -15.03 -8.48
N ASP A 355 -3.86 -16.09 -7.80
CA ASP A 355 -3.12 -15.97 -6.54
C ASP A 355 -1.70 -15.42 -6.74
N LEU A 356 -1.23 -14.67 -5.76
CA LEU A 356 0.05 -13.98 -5.77
C LEU A 356 1.25 -14.92 -5.91
N THR A 357 1.23 -16.08 -5.26
CA THR A 357 2.39 -16.99 -5.21
C THR A 357 2.64 -17.65 -6.56
N SER A 358 1.58 -18.16 -7.21
CA SER A 358 1.69 -18.80 -8.53
C SER A 358 2.08 -17.79 -9.61
N PHE A 359 1.55 -16.55 -9.50
CA PHE A 359 1.92 -15.47 -10.40
C PHE A 359 3.41 -15.12 -10.28
N LEU A 360 3.91 -14.92 -9.07
CA LEU A 360 5.32 -14.54 -8.84
C LEU A 360 6.30 -15.56 -9.37
N ASN A 361 6.02 -16.86 -9.19
CA ASN A 361 6.90 -17.91 -9.70
C ASN A 361 7.00 -17.88 -11.23
N GLU A 362 5.88 -17.73 -11.92
CA GLU A 362 5.85 -17.62 -13.37
C GLU A 362 6.48 -16.31 -13.86
N ALA A 363 6.15 -15.20 -13.22
CA ALA A 363 6.67 -13.88 -13.56
C ALA A 363 8.21 -13.80 -13.39
N GLN A 364 8.75 -14.36 -12.31
CA GLN A 364 10.21 -14.43 -12.09
C GLN A 364 10.91 -15.26 -13.16
N ASN A 365 10.35 -16.41 -13.50
CA ASN A 365 10.90 -17.24 -14.58
C ASN A 365 10.85 -16.52 -15.92
N THR A 366 9.73 -15.88 -16.25
CA THR A 366 9.56 -15.12 -17.48
C THR A 366 10.56 -13.96 -17.61
N ILE A 367 10.79 -13.22 -16.50
CA ILE A 367 11.80 -12.15 -16.47
C ILE A 367 13.19 -12.73 -16.67
N ASN A 368 13.54 -13.81 -15.97
CA ASN A 368 14.87 -14.43 -16.08
C ASN A 368 15.17 -14.97 -17.48
N GLU A 369 14.16 -15.43 -18.20
CA GLU A 369 14.27 -15.97 -19.56
C GLU A 369 14.30 -14.86 -20.62
N LYS A 370 13.48 -13.83 -20.48
CA LYS A 370 13.26 -12.85 -21.54
C LYS A 370 14.04 -11.54 -21.38
N VAL A 371 14.45 -11.18 -20.16
CA VAL A 371 15.09 -9.90 -19.87
C VAL A 371 16.59 -10.09 -19.64
N HIS A 372 17.41 -9.52 -20.53
CA HIS A 372 18.86 -9.65 -20.45
C HIS A 372 19.49 -8.33 -19.98
N TYR A 373 20.24 -8.40 -18.87
CA TYR A 373 20.93 -7.25 -18.28
C TYR A 373 22.21 -7.66 -17.54
N ASP A 374 23.12 -6.72 -17.35
CA ASP A 374 24.35 -6.93 -16.57
C ASP A 374 24.02 -6.96 -15.06
N LYS A 375 24.02 -8.15 -14.47
CA LYS A 375 23.69 -8.37 -13.04
C LYS A 375 24.68 -7.72 -12.07
N ASN A 376 25.86 -7.29 -12.52
CA ASN A 376 26.82 -6.59 -11.69
C ASN A 376 26.48 -5.10 -11.56
N LYS A 377 25.85 -4.50 -12.57
CA LYS A 377 25.50 -3.08 -12.63
C LYS A 377 24.05 -2.82 -12.24
N TYR A 378 23.16 -3.75 -12.58
CA TYR A 378 21.71 -3.59 -12.37
C TYR A 378 21.19 -4.67 -11.44
N THR A 379 20.23 -4.29 -10.59
CA THR A 379 19.61 -5.21 -9.63
C THR A 379 18.10 -5.11 -9.76
N ILE A 380 17.43 -6.23 -9.92
CA ILE A 380 15.97 -6.32 -9.92
C ILE A 380 15.51 -6.81 -8.55
N LYS A 381 14.57 -6.08 -7.93
CA LYS A 381 13.93 -6.49 -6.66
C LYS A 381 12.43 -6.47 -6.80
N TRP A 382 11.80 -7.48 -6.28
CA TRP A 382 10.36 -7.53 -6.10
C TRP A 382 9.97 -6.90 -4.77
N GLY A 383 8.88 -6.13 -4.76
CA GLY A 383 8.34 -5.47 -3.57
C GLY A 383 6.82 -5.47 -3.58
N GLY A 384 6.23 -4.79 -2.59
CA GLY A 384 4.79 -4.68 -2.43
C GLY A 384 4.23 -5.69 -1.41
N ALA A 385 2.97 -6.05 -1.59
CA ALA A 385 2.26 -6.97 -0.70
C ALA A 385 2.99 -8.29 -0.46
N PHE A 386 3.72 -8.78 -1.47
CA PHE A 386 4.54 -9.99 -1.38
C PHE A 386 5.61 -9.95 -0.28
N GLU A 387 6.30 -8.84 -0.12
CA GLU A 387 7.39 -8.74 0.87
C GLU A 387 6.85 -8.86 2.29
N ASN A 388 5.72 -8.23 2.56
CA ASN A 388 5.04 -8.33 3.84
C ASN A 388 4.44 -9.71 4.07
N GLN A 389 3.85 -10.31 3.06
CA GLN A 389 3.37 -11.68 3.11
C GLN A 389 4.50 -12.65 3.45
N LYS A 390 5.65 -12.57 2.78
CA LYS A 390 6.84 -13.39 3.06
C LYS A 390 7.35 -13.20 4.48
N ARG A 391 7.45 -11.96 4.96
CA ARG A 391 7.84 -11.65 6.34
C ARG A 391 6.86 -12.23 7.36
N ALA A 392 5.56 -12.10 7.10
CA ALA A 392 4.51 -12.65 7.96
C ALA A 392 4.60 -14.19 8.02
N TYR A 393 4.73 -14.88 6.90
CA TYR A 393 4.89 -16.33 6.87
C TYR A 393 6.16 -16.81 7.58
N THR A 394 7.28 -16.14 7.40
CA THR A 394 8.53 -16.50 8.09
C THR A 394 8.37 -16.38 9.61
N ARG A 395 7.73 -15.32 10.09
CA ARG A 395 7.44 -15.14 11.51
C ARG A 395 6.46 -16.20 12.04
N LEU A 396 5.39 -16.47 11.32
CA LEU A 396 4.40 -17.49 11.70
C LEU A 396 5.01 -18.89 11.73
N ALA A 397 5.89 -19.22 10.79
CA ALA A 397 6.58 -20.50 10.75
C ALA A 397 7.45 -20.78 12.01
N VAL A 398 7.91 -19.72 12.69
CA VAL A 398 8.63 -19.84 13.97
C VAL A 398 7.68 -19.82 15.16
N ILE A 399 6.70 -18.89 15.16
CA ILE A 399 5.82 -18.67 16.32
C ILE A 399 4.85 -19.84 16.53
N ILE A 400 4.28 -20.40 15.44
CA ILE A 400 3.30 -21.50 15.55
C ILE A 400 3.90 -22.75 16.22
N PRO A 401 5.06 -23.30 15.79
CA PRO A 401 5.68 -24.44 16.48
C PRO A 401 6.05 -24.13 17.91
N LEU A 402 6.55 -22.91 18.19
CA LEU A 402 6.91 -22.49 19.54
C LEU A 402 5.70 -22.47 20.49
N THR A 403 4.58 -21.89 20.03
CA THR A 403 3.33 -21.86 20.80
C THR A 403 2.75 -23.25 21.01
N LEU A 404 2.72 -24.09 19.99
CA LEU A 404 2.25 -25.46 20.10
C LEU A 404 3.10 -26.27 21.07
N THR A 405 4.43 -26.10 21.02
CA THR A 405 5.35 -26.75 21.96
C THR A 405 5.12 -26.25 23.40
N GLY A 406 4.95 -24.95 23.59
CA GLY A 406 4.61 -24.37 24.90
C GLY A 406 3.28 -24.89 25.46
N MET A 407 2.23 -24.95 24.62
CA MET A 407 0.95 -25.56 25.03
C MET A 407 1.10 -27.04 25.39
N PHE A 408 1.87 -27.79 24.60
CA PHE A 408 2.12 -29.20 24.87
C PHE A 408 2.84 -29.40 26.22
N ILE A 409 3.88 -28.59 26.49
CA ILE A 409 4.61 -28.64 27.75
C ILE A 409 3.70 -28.35 28.96
N LEU A 410 2.86 -27.30 28.84
CA LEU A 410 1.90 -26.95 29.90
C LEU A 410 0.86 -28.05 30.13
N LEU A 411 0.28 -28.60 29.07
CA LEU A 411 -0.68 -29.71 29.15
C LEU A 411 -0.01 -30.96 29.73
N TYR A 412 1.18 -31.32 29.26
CA TYR A 412 1.91 -32.46 29.76
C TYR A 412 2.27 -32.30 31.23
N GLY A 413 2.72 -31.11 31.66
CA GLY A 413 2.99 -30.80 33.05
C GLY A 413 1.76 -30.85 33.95
N HIS A 414 0.60 -30.48 33.42
CA HIS A 414 -0.68 -30.57 34.16
C HIS A 414 -1.21 -32.01 34.27
N VAL A 415 -1.10 -32.80 33.23
CA VAL A 415 -1.59 -34.20 33.20
C VAL A 415 -0.65 -35.14 33.96
N ARG A 416 0.65 -34.89 33.92
CA ARG A 416 1.59 -35.63 34.73
C ARG A 416 1.52 -35.09 36.13
N GLU A 417 0.76 -35.74 37.04
CA GLU A 417 0.81 -35.47 38.46
C GLU A 417 2.29 -35.46 38.88
N VAL A 418 2.79 -34.31 39.29
CA VAL A 418 4.09 -34.22 39.95
C VAL A 418 3.94 -35.11 41.18
N PRO A 419 4.71 -36.23 41.30
CA PRO A 419 4.58 -37.07 42.46
C PRO A 419 4.84 -36.21 43.68
N ALA A 420 3.84 -36.08 44.58
CA ALA A 420 3.82 -35.24 45.79
C ALA A 420 4.87 -35.64 46.81
N GLY A 421 6.03 -36.13 46.35
CA GLY A 421 7.10 -36.73 47.17
C GLY A 421 8.26 -35.80 47.54
N ARG A 422 8.25 -34.50 47.14
CA ARG A 422 9.39 -33.60 47.43
C ARG A 422 9.08 -32.19 47.92
N THR A 423 7.81 -31.79 48.00
CA THR A 423 7.43 -30.55 48.68
C THR A 423 6.54 -30.94 49.86
N GLY A 424 7.04 -30.80 51.07
CA GLY A 424 6.38 -31.15 52.31
C GLY A 424 5.17 -30.26 52.68
N ILE A 425 4.24 -30.08 51.73
CA ILE A 425 2.94 -29.53 51.96
C ILE A 425 2.00 -30.73 51.93
N GLY A 426 1.65 -31.23 53.14
CA GLY A 426 0.74 -32.31 53.30
C GLY A 426 -0.62 -31.98 52.71
N TYR A 427 -0.98 -32.65 51.62
CA TYR A 427 -2.38 -32.76 51.25
C TYR A 427 -3.05 -33.64 52.31
N CYS A 428 -3.78 -32.97 53.22
CA CYS A 428 -4.78 -33.66 54.00
C CYS A 428 -5.72 -34.35 53.02
N SER A 429 -5.61 -35.66 52.90
CA SER A 429 -6.63 -36.49 52.26
C SER A 429 -7.87 -36.42 53.13
N SER A 430 -8.65 -35.37 52.90
CA SER A 430 -9.99 -35.30 53.48
C SER A 430 -10.86 -36.36 52.80
N GLY A 431 -11.09 -37.44 53.56
CA GLY A 431 -12.00 -38.51 53.25
C GLY A 431 -13.46 -38.09 53.16
N THR A 432 -13.73 -36.86 52.66
CA THR A 432 -15.08 -36.27 52.57
C THR A 432 -15.68 -36.33 51.16
N PHE A 433 -14.92 -36.77 50.18
CA PHE A 433 -15.45 -36.84 48.81
C PHE A 433 -16.13 -38.19 48.44
N ARG A 434 -16.07 -39.15 49.36
CA ARG A 434 -16.69 -40.49 49.17
C ARG A 434 -18.14 -40.59 49.66
N ARG A 435 -18.76 -39.51 50.21
CA ARG A 435 -20.12 -39.55 50.75
C ARG A 435 -21.21 -38.90 49.88
N TYR A 436 -20.87 -38.37 48.72
CA TYR A 436 -21.88 -37.79 47.85
C TYR A 436 -22.09 -38.55 46.53
N ALA A 437 -21.58 -39.75 46.40
CA ALA A 437 -21.82 -40.60 45.22
C ALA A 437 -22.82 -41.74 45.47
N CYS A 438 -23.47 -41.83 46.66
CA CYS A 438 -24.54 -42.78 46.92
C CYS A 438 -25.60 -42.11 47.79
N SER A 439 -26.52 -41.39 47.18
CA SER A 439 -27.93 -41.24 47.50
C SER A 439 -28.62 -40.39 46.45
#